data_e0b42466bd80836494312e61e284ffe4
#
_entry.id   e0b42466bd80836494312e61e284ffe4
#
_cell.length_a   1.000
_cell.length_b   1.000
_cell.length_c   1.000
_cell.angle_alpha   90.00
_cell.angle_beta   90.00
_cell.angle_gamma   90.00
#
_symmetry.space_group_name_H-M   'P 1'
#
loop_
_entity.id
_entity.type
_entity.pdbx_description
1 polymer ?
#
loop_
_entity_poly.entity_id
_entity_poly.type
_entity_poly.pdbx_seq_one_letter_code
_entity_poly.pdbx_strand_id
1 'polypeptide(L)'
;MKHKFGLLPKVLLAIALGIVFGLFVPEWFTRIALTFNNIFGNFLNFVIPLLILGLVAPGIADLGSKAGRLLVITAALAYAFTLFSGFGTFFTSLGVLPRLLGGTEMSAPGETAATPLQPFFTVEMPPLMGVMTALILAFVLGLGMAYIHSDKLKGMMDDFKLIIERVISKVIIPLLPFYIFGIFLSMTQSGQVSGILGIFLKLIVIIFVMTVVLLLIQFSIAGLVARQNPLKMLRTMMTAYTVSYTHLTLPTSDL
;
A
#
# COMPACT_ATOMS: atom_id res chain seq x y z
N MET A 1 -4.20 12.35 29.57
CA MET A 1 -4.32 11.29 28.53
C MET A 1 -4.50 11.95 27.16
N LYS A 2 -3.43 12.15 26.40
CA LYS A 2 -3.54 12.63 25.01
C LYS A 2 -3.89 11.41 24.16
N HIS A 3 -5.13 11.26 23.77
CA HIS A 3 -5.53 10.34 22.71
C HIS A 3 -4.76 10.72 21.44
N LYS A 4 -3.66 10.01 21.16
CA LYS A 4 -2.98 10.12 19.87
C LYS A 4 -3.93 9.48 18.85
N PHE A 5 -4.64 10.31 18.10
CA PHE A 5 -5.45 9.86 16.98
C PHE A 5 -4.56 9.04 16.04
N GLY A 6 -4.87 7.76 15.89
CA GLY A 6 -4.19 6.88 14.96
C GLY A 6 -4.24 7.42 13.52
N LEU A 7 -3.52 6.81 12.59
CA LEU A 7 -3.51 7.23 11.18
C LEU A 7 -4.90 7.11 10.54
N LEU A 8 -5.62 6.02 10.84
CA LEU A 8 -6.93 5.73 10.24
C LEU A 8 -7.97 6.85 10.45
N PRO A 9 -8.24 7.34 11.69
CA PRO A 9 -9.18 8.43 11.87
C PRO A 9 -8.75 9.74 11.21
N LYS A 10 -7.45 10.02 11.08
CA LYS A 10 -6.94 11.19 10.36
C LYS A 10 -7.23 11.10 8.85
N VAL A 11 -7.07 9.90 8.27
CA VAL A 11 -7.37 9.64 6.86
C VAL A 11 -8.87 9.76 6.60
N LEU A 12 -9.72 9.16 7.45
CA LEU A 12 -11.18 9.28 7.32
C LEU A 12 -11.64 10.74 7.42
N LEU A 13 -11.06 11.49 8.35
CA LEU A 13 -11.33 12.92 8.48
C LEU A 13 -10.88 13.71 7.24
N ALA A 14 -9.71 13.38 6.69
CA ALA A 14 -9.20 14.00 5.48
C ALA A 14 -10.12 13.73 4.26
N ILE A 15 -10.65 12.52 4.13
CA ILE A 15 -11.63 12.17 3.09
C ILE A 15 -12.90 13.00 3.26
N ALA A 16 -13.49 12.99 4.46
CA ALA A 16 -14.71 13.73 4.75
C ALA A 16 -14.54 15.23 4.49
N LEU A 17 -13.43 15.81 4.96
CA LEU A 17 -13.12 17.21 4.71
C LEU A 17 -12.87 17.49 3.23
N GLY A 18 -12.16 16.61 2.51
CA GLY A 18 -11.93 16.74 1.07
C GLY A 18 -13.23 16.82 0.27
N ILE A 19 -14.20 15.95 0.62
CA ILE A 19 -15.53 15.95 0.00
C ILE A 19 -16.31 17.23 0.34
N VAL A 20 -16.39 17.59 1.62
CA VAL A 20 -17.16 18.77 2.05
C VAL A 20 -16.57 20.05 1.47
N PHE A 21 -15.25 20.23 1.58
CA PHE A 21 -14.59 21.42 1.03
C PHE A 21 -14.67 21.49 -0.49
N GLY A 22 -14.60 20.35 -1.18
CA GLY A 22 -14.69 20.31 -2.65
C GLY A 22 -16.00 20.84 -3.22
N LEU A 23 -17.07 20.91 -2.41
CA LEU A 23 -18.37 21.48 -2.81
C LEU A 23 -18.37 23.02 -2.82
N PHE A 24 -17.55 23.66 -1.99
CA PHE A 24 -17.64 25.10 -1.72
C PHE A 24 -16.40 25.90 -2.08
N VAL A 25 -15.26 25.21 -2.24
CA VAL A 25 -13.97 25.89 -2.40
C VAL A 25 -13.73 26.28 -3.86
N PRO A 26 -13.17 27.50 -4.13
CA PRO A 26 -12.86 27.93 -5.47
C PRO A 26 -11.70 27.13 -6.08
N GLU A 27 -11.66 27.07 -7.42
CA GLU A 27 -10.69 26.27 -8.19
C GLU A 27 -9.22 26.54 -7.86
N TRP A 28 -8.86 27.79 -7.55
CA TRP A 28 -7.49 28.15 -7.22
C TRP A 28 -6.96 27.40 -5.98
N PHE A 29 -7.82 27.18 -4.98
CA PHE A 29 -7.45 26.43 -3.78
C PHE A 29 -7.24 24.95 -4.11
N THR A 30 -8.10 24.37 -4.95
CA THR A 30 -7.93 22.99 -5.43
C THR A 30 -6.64 22.83 -6.22
N ARG A 31 -6.27 23.83 -7.03
CA ARG A 31 -4.98 23.82 -7.74
C ARG A 31 -3.77 23.86 -6.80
N ILE A 32 -3.86 24.54 -5.65
CA ILE A 32 -2.83 24.46 -4.60
C ILE A 32 -2.72 23.03 -4.05
N ALA A 33 -3.86 22.41 -3.71
CA ALA A 33 -3.88 21.05 -3.21
C ALA A 33 -3.35 20.05 -4.26
N LEU A 34 -3.69 20.22 -5.53
CA LEU A 34 -3.16 19.42 -6.64
C LEU A 34 -1.65 19.61 -6.82
N THR A 35 -1.14 20.83 -6.65
CA THR A 35 0.29 21.11 -6.72
C THR A 35 1.03 20.37 -5.59
N PHE A 36 0.50 20.45 -4.37
CA PHE A 36 1.04 19.67 -3.24
C PHE A 36 0.99 18.16 -3.53
N ASN A 37 -0.14 17.66 -4.05
CA ASN A 37 -0.30 16.25 -4.39
C ASN A 37 0.69 15.79 -5.45
N ASN A 38 0.95 16.60 -6.46
CA ASN A 38 1.94 16.30 -7.49
C ASN A 38 3.36 16.20 -6.90
N ILE A 39 3.76 17.18 -6.10
CA ILE A 39 5.07 17.19 -5.44
C ILE A 39 5.22 15.98 -4.51
N PHE A 40 4.22 15.75 -3.67
CA PHE A 40 4.26 14.62 -2.71
C PHE A 40 4.20 13.26 -3.42
N GLY A 41 3.41 13.13 -4.48
CA GLY A 41 3.36 11.93 -5.31
C GLY A 41 4.71 11.63 -5.98
N ASN A 42 5.36 12.63 -6.55
CA ASN A 42 6.70 12.50 -7.12
C ASN A 42 7.75 12.16 -6.06
N PHE A 43 7.64 12.77 -4.86
CA PHE A 43 8.47 12.40 -3.71
C PHE A 43 8.25 10.94 -3.28
N LEU A 44 7.01 10.46 -3.23
CA LEU A 44 6.72 9.05 -2.94
C LEU A 44 7.34 8.13 -3.99
N ASN A 45 7.21 8.45 -5.28
CA ASN A 45 7.80 7.68 -6.38
C ASN A 45 9.32 7.60 -6.26
N PHE A 46 9.97 8.71 -5.84
CA PHE A 46 11.41 8.73 -5.57
C PHE A 46 11.80 7.85 -4.37
N VAL A 47 11.02 7.88 -3.31
CA VAL A 47 11.36 7.20 -2.04
C VAL A 47 11.03 5.70 -2.09
N ILE A 48 10.02 5.25 -2.84
CA ILE A 48 9.58 3.85 -2.86
C ILE A 48 10.75 2.87 -3.14
N PRO A 49 11.60 3.05 -4.17
CA PRO A 49 12.74 2.15 -4.39
C PRO A 49 13.73 2.13 -3.22
N LEU A 50 13.93 3.28 -2.56
CA LEU A 50 14.80 3.38 -1.40
C LEU A 50 14.21 2.65 -0.19
N LEU A 51 12.86 2.71 -0.01
CA LEU A 51 12.15 1.94 1.00
C LEU A 51 12.35 0.44 0.81
N ILE A 52 12.19 -0.03 -0.44
CA ILE A 52 12.38 -1.44 -0.78
C ILE A 52 13.80 -1.87 -0.42
N LEU A 53 14.80 -1.13 -0.88
CA LEU A 53 16.19 -1.45 -0.61
C LEU A 53 16.52 -1.45 0.88
N GLY A 54 16.12 -0.38 1.59
CA GLY A 54 16.44 -0.17 3.01
C GLY A 54 15.73 -1.12 3.97
N LEU A 55 14.56 -1.64 3.62
CA LEU A 55 13.81 -2.55 4.48
C LEU A 55 14.02 -4.03 4.11
N VAL A 56 14.07 -4.33 2.80
CA VAL A 56 14.13 -5.72 2.33
C VAL A 56 15.53 -6.31 2.45
N ALA A 57 16.58 -5.55 2.12
CA ALA A 57 17.95 -6.08 2.14
C ALA A 57 18.41 -6.49 3.56
N PRO A 58 18.25 -5.66 4.61
CA PRO A 58 18.54 -6.09 5.99
C PRO A 58 17.66 -7.25 6.43
N GLY A 59 16.36 -7.21 6.09
CA GLY A 59 15.44 -8.29 6.44
C GLY A 59 15.86 -9.66 5.88
N ILE A 60 16.39 -9.70 4.66
CA ILE A 60 16.94 -10.93 4.07
C ILE A 60 18.25 -11.32 4.77
N ALA A 61 19.11 -10.37 5.07
CA ALA A 61 20.36 -10.62 5.77
C ALA A 61 20.14 -11.23 7.16
N ASP A 62 19.09 -10.82 7.88
CA ASP A 62 18.73 -11.33 9.19
C ASP A 62 18.29 -12.81 9.20
N LEU A 63 17.87 -13.36 8.05
CA LEU A 63 17.58 -14.78 7.91
C LEU A 63 18.83 -15.67 7.96
N GLY A 64 20.02 -15.11 7.85
CA GLY A 64 21.32 -15.79 7.98
C GLY A 64 21.64 -16.76 6.83
N SER A 65 22.56 -17.70 7.06
CA SER A 65 23.05 -18.63 6.05
C SER A 65 21.99 -19.60 5.47
N LYS A 66 20.86 -19.78 6.16
CA LYS A 66 19.71 -20.56 5.66
C LYS A 66 18.79 -19.74 4.75
N ALA A 67 19.07 -18.44 4.59
CA ALA A 67 18.24 -17.50 3.82
C ALA A 67 18.00 -17.95 2.39
N GLY A 68 19.03 -18.44 1.70
CA GLY A 68 18.93 -18.80 0.29
C GLY A 68 17.85 -19.85 0.01
N ARG A 69 17.87 -20.99 0.73
CA ARG A 69 16.88 -22.06 0.53
C ARG A 69 15.48 -21.62 0.98
N LEU A 70 15.39 -20.99 2.16
CA LEU A 70 14.11 -20.52 2.69
C LEU A 70 13.51 -19.46 1.77
N LEU A 71 14.33 -18.54 1.26
CA LEU A 71 13.92 -17.50 0.35
C LEU A 71 13.36 -18.06 -0.96
N VAL A 72 14.06 -19.03 -1.58
CA VAL A 72 13.60 -19.64 -2.82
C VAL A 72 12.26 -20.34 -2.62
N ILE A 73 12.11 -21.10 -1.53
CA ILE A 73 10.85 -21.80 -1.22
C ILE A 73 9.72 -20.78 -0.95
N THR A 74 9.98 -19.77 -0.14
CA THR A 74 8.96 -18.74 0.18
C THR A 74 8.61 -17.89 -1.02
N ALA A 75 9.59 -17.52 -1.86
CA ALA A 75 9.36 -16.79 -3.10
C ALA A 75 8.56 -17.61 -4.11
N ALA A 76 8.92 -18.88 -4.32
CA ALA A 76 8.18 -19.78 -5.20
C ALA A 76 6.73 -19.98 -4.72
N LEU A 77 6.54 -20.16 -3.41
CA LEU A 77 5.22 -20.30 -2.80
C LEU A 77 4.40 -19.00 -2.93
N ALA A 78 5.01 -17.85 -2.65
CA ALA A 78 4.39 -16.54 -2.81
C ALA A 78 3.97 -16.30 -4.27
N TYR A 79 4.84 -16.62 -5.22
CA TYR A 79 4.53 -16.50 -6.65
C TYR A 79 3.39 -17.43 -7.07
N ALA A 80 3.41 -18.68 -6.63
CA ALA A 80 2.32 -19.64 -6.89
C ALA A 80 0.98 -19.14 -6.34
N PHE A 81 0.97 -18.63 -5.10
CA PHE A 81 -0.24 -18.05 -4.50
C PHE A 81 -0.67 -16.75 -5.17
N THR A 82 0.25 -15.93 -5.65
CA THR A 82 -0.06 -14.71 -6.42
C THR A 82 -0.74 -15.06 -7.74
N LEU A 83 -0.21 -16.04 -8.48
CA LEU A 83 -0.84 -16.53 -9.71
C LEU A 83 -2.23 -17.11 -9.42
N PHE A 84 -2.34 -17.98 -8.41
CA PHE A 84 -3.61 -18.56 -8.00
C PHE A 84 -4.65 -17.49 -7.64
N SER A 85 -4.25 -16.51 -6.84
CA SER A 85 -5.09 -15.38 -6.44
C SER A 85 -5.46 -14.50 -7.65
N GLY A 86 -4.49 -14.20 -8.52
CA GLY A 86 -4.69 -13.41 -9.73
C GLY A 86 -5.69 -14.04 -10.69
N PHE A 87 -5.50 -15.32 -11.01
CA PHE A 87 -6.46 -16.06 -11.85
C PHE A 87 -7.83 -16.21 -11.18
N GLY A 88 -7.88 -16.53 -9.90
CA GLY A 88 -9.11 -16.61 -9.13
C GLY A 88 -9.90 -15.30 -9.15
N THR A 89 -9.21 -14.18 -8.92
CA THR A 89 -9.81 -12.84 -9.00
C THR A 89 -10.28 -12.51 -10.41
N PHE A 90 -9.47 -12.80 -11.42
CA PHE A 90 -9.80 -12.56 -12.83
C PHE A 90 -11.08 -13.28 -13.25
N PHE A 91 -11.17 -14.58 -13.04
CA PHE A 91 -12.36 -15.36 -13.40
C PHE A 91 -13.60 -14.95 -12.61
N THR A 92 -13.44 -14.67 -11.32
CA THR A 92 -14.57 -14.20 -10.51
C THR A 92 -15.02 -12.81 -10.96
N SER A 93 -14.10 -11.92 -11.31
CA SER A 93 -14.42 -10.59 -11.82
C SER A 93 -15.16 -10.66 -13.16
N LEU A 94 -14.77 -11.52 -14.07
CA LEU A 94 -15.48 -11.74 -15.33
C LEU A 94 -16.93 -12.17 -15.14
N GLY A 95 -17.22 -12.97 -14.11
CA GLY A 95 -18.57 -13.45 -13.82
C GLY A 95 -19.42 -12.48 -13.00
N VAL A 96 -18.81 -11.74 -12.10
CA VAL A 96 -19.51 -10.92 -11.10
C VAL A 96 -19.61 -9.44 -11.51
N LEU A 97 -18.55 -8.86 -12.06
CA LEU A 97 -18.51 -7.44 -12.42
C LEU A 97 -19.61 -7.01 -13.42
N PRO A 98 -19.85 -7.72 -14.52
CA PRO A 98 -20.88 -7.33 -15.46
C PRO A 98 -22.28 -7.33 -14.84
N ARG A 99 -22.55 -8.24 -13.91
CA ARG A 99 -23.85 -8.33 -13.22
C ARG A 99 -24.05 -7.23 -12.17
N LEU A 100 -22.98 -6.78 -11.54
CA LEU A 100 -23.03 -5.74 -10.49
C LEU A 100 -22.92 -4.32 -11.03
N LEU A 101 -22.22 -4.16 -12.17
CA LEU A 101 -22.03 -2.88 -12.85
C LEU A 101 -22.97 -2.71 -14.04
N GLY A 102 -23.68 -3.76 -14.47
CA GLY A 102 -24.53 -3.84 -15.66
C GLY A 102 -25.81 -2.99 -15.65
N GLY A 103 -25.82 -1.90 -14.96
CA GLY A 103 -26.86 -0.85 -15.02
C GLY A 103 -26.25 0.54 -14.83
N THR A 104 -24.95 0.62 -14.67
CA THR A 104 -24.24 1.88 -14.62
C THR A 104 -23.48 1.99 -15.94
N GLU A 105 -23.98 2.81 -16.85
CA GLU A 105 -23.16 3.23 -17.99
C GLU A 105 -21.87 3.79 -17.40
N MET A 106 -20.84 2.99 -17.49
CA MET A 106 -19.49 3.43 -17.18
C MET A 106 -19.09 4.29 -18.39
N SER A 107 -19.58 5.53 -18.40
CA SER A 107 -18.95 6.56 -19.22
C SER A 107 -17.47 6.49 -18.82
N ALA A 108 -16.63 6.18 -19.80
CA ALA A 108 -15.20 6.15 -19.57
C ALA A 108 -14.82 7.44 -18.83
N PRO A 109 -13.91 7.39 -17.82
CA PRO A 109 -13.50 8.59 -17.13
C PRO A 109 -12.88 9.55 -18.16
N GLY A 110 -13.69 10.40 -18.77
CA GLY A 110 -13.25 11.28 -19.85
C GLY A 110 -14.37 11.89 -20.69
N GLU A 111 -15.58 11.30 -20.75
CA GLU A 111 -16.58 11.80 -21.69
C GLU A 111 -17.56 12.85 -21.14
N THR A 112 -17.60 13.06 -19.82
CA THR A 112 -18.40 14.15 -19.19
C THR A 112 -17.65 14.87 -18.06
N ALA A 113 -16.36 14.61 -17.87
CA ALA A 113 -15.60 15.31 -16.87
C ALA A 113 -15.19 16.69 -17.40
N ALA A 114 -15.53 17.74 -16.66
CA ALA A 114 -14.86 19.03 -16.78
C ALA A 114 -13.36 18.79 -16.89
N THR A 115 -12.67 19.52 -17.77
CA THR A 115 -11.22 19.42 -17.97
C THR A 115 -10.52 19.29 -16.61
N PRO A 116 -9.75 18.20 -16.37
CA PRO A 116 -9.16 17.99 -15.07
C PRO A 116 -8.28 19.19 -14.70
N LEU A 117 -8.56 19.77 -13.54
CA LEU A 117 -7.77 20.89 -13.03
C LEU A 117 -6.31 20.48 -12.94
N GLN A 118 -5.43 21.31 -13.45
CA GLN A 118 -3.99 21.07 -13.43
C GLN A 118 -3.32 21.78 -12.26
N PRO A 119 -2.26 21.22 -11.68
CA PRO A 119 -1.44 21.91 -10.69
C PRO A 119 -0.85 23.20 -11.26
N PHE A 120 -0.48 24.14 -10.42
CA PHE A 120 0.17 25.38 -10.86
C PHE A 120 1.54 25.12 -11.49
N PHE A 121 2.28 24.19 -10.95
CA PHE A 121 3.56 23.73 -11.46
C PHE A 121 3.80 22.27 -11.02
N THR A 122 4.69 21.61 -11.73
CA THR A 122 5.11 20.24 -11.44
C THR A 122 6.59 20.24 -11.09
N VAL A 123 6.96 19.48 -10.06
CA VAL A 123 8.36 19.23 -9.71
C VAL A 123 8.66 17.78 -10.03
N GLU A 124 9.45 17.55 -11.05
CA GLU A 124 9.86 16.20 -11.41
C GLU A 124 10.92 15.68 -10.44
N MET A 125 10.63 14.53 -9.83
CA MET A 125 11.56 13.80 -8.98
C MET A 125 11.64 12.37 -9.52
N PRO A 126 12.46 12.13 -10.56
CA PRO A 126 12.60 10.79 -11.12
C PRO A 126 13.15 9.84 -10.04
N PRO A 127 12.63 8.62 -9.94
CA PRO A 127 13.14 7.63 -8.99
C PRO A 127 14.58 7.27 -9.34
N LEU A 128 15.41 7.04 -8.33
CA LEU A 128 16.82 6.66 -8.50
C LEU A 128 16.95 5.35 -9.30
N MET A 129 15.97 4.45 -9.14
CA MET A 129 15.88 3.18 -9.87
C MET A 129 14.43 2.71 -9.93
N GLY A 130 14.10 1.82 -10.86
CA GLY A 130 12.79 1.18 -10.91
C GLY A 130 12.54 0.26 -9.71
N VAL A 131 11.27 0.03 -9.38
CA VAL A 131 10.85 -0.83 -8.26
C VAL A 131 11.43 -2.25 -8.38
N MET A 132 11.39 -2.85 -9.58
CA MET A 132 11.96 -4.18 -9.83
C MET A 132 13.48 -4.21 -9.65
N THR A 133 14.18 -3.17 -10.09
CA THR A 133 15.62 -3.03 -9.91
C THR A 133 15.97 -2.92 -8.42
N ALA A 134 15.22 -2.13 -7.67
CA ALA A 134 15.40 -2.01 -6.23
C ALA A 134 15.19 -3.34 -5.50
N LEU A 135 14.16 -4.10 -5.92
CA LEU A 135 13.87 -5.41 -5.35
C LEU A 135 14.99 -6.41 -5.63
N ILE A 136 15.43 -6.51 -6.89
CA ILE A 136 16.55 -7.40 -7.28
C ILE A 136 17.82 -7.02 -6.52
N LEU A 137 18.14 -5.73 -6.46
CA LEU A 137 19.29 -5.22 -5.72
C LEU A 137 19.20 -5.55 -4.22
N ALA A 138 18.02 -5.41 -3.62
CA ALA A 138 17.79 -5.77 -2.22
C ALA A 138 18.02 -7.28 -1.98
N PHE A 139 17.59 -8.14 -2.91
CA PHE A 139 17.86 -9.58 -2.83
C PHE A 139 19.36 -9.88 -2.94
N VAL A 140 20.04 -9.29 -3.93
CA VAL A 140 21.49 -9.51 -4.13
C VAL A 140 22.27 -9.07 -2.90
N LEU A 141 22.01 -7.86 -2.39
CA LEU A 141 22.68 -7.34 -1.20
C LEU A 141 22.33 -8.14 0.06
N GLY A 142 21.05 -8.46 0.26
CA GLY A 142 20.59 -9.23 1.42
C GLY A 142 21.19 -10.63 1.48
N LEU A 143 21.15 -11.36 0.35
CA LEU A 143 21.78 -12.68 0.25
C LEU A 143 23.31 -12.58 0.35
N GLY A 144 23.92 -11.56 -0.27
CA GLY A 144 25.36 -11.31 -0.18
C GLY A 144 25.80 -11.09 1.27
N MET A 145 25.08 -10.25 2.02
CA MET A 145 25.34 -10.02 3.44
C MET A 145 25.20 -11.30 4.28
N ALA A 146 24.14 -12.07 4.02
CA ALA A 146 23.90 -13.33 4.72
C ALA A 146 24.99 -14.39 4.45
N TYR A 147 25.55 -14.41 3.23
CA TYR A 147 26.57 -15.38 2.82
C TYR A 147 27.98 -15.00 3.30
N ILE A 148 28.37 -13.71 3.14
CA ILE A 148 29.70 -13.20 3.46
C ILE A 148 29.86 -12.95 4.98
N HIS A 149 28.77 -12.91 5.73
CA HIS A 149 28.76 -12.55 7.15
C HIS A 149 29.44 -11.19 7.42
N SER A 150 29.17 -10.20 6.57
CA SER A 150 29.79 -8.89 6.65
C SER A 150 29.07 -7.98 7.64
N ASP A 151 29.60 -7.88 8.85
CA ASP A 151 29.04 -7.00 9.90
C ASP A 151 29.06 -5.52 9.50
N LYS A 152 30.08 -5.07 8.74
CA LYS A 152 30.19 -3.68 8.29
C LYS A 152 29.09 -3.30 7.29
N LEU A 153 28.91 -4.13 6.26
CA LEU A 153 27.87 -3.86 5.26
C LEU A 153 26.48 -3.98 5.86
N LYS A 154 26.27 -4.96 6.73
CA LYS A 154 25.02 -5.12 7.48
C LYS A 154 24.74 -3.90 8.36
N GLY A 155 25.73 -3.44 9.15
CA GLY A 155 25.59 -2.24 9.97
C GLY A 155 25.21 -0.99 9.17
N MET A 156 25.85 -0.78 8.00
CA MET A 156 25.50 0.33 7.12
C MET A 156 24.08 0.24 6.59
N MET A 157 23.62 -0.97 6.24
CA MET A 157 22.25 -1.17 5.78
C MET A 157 21.22 -1.05 6.91
N ASP A 158 21.56 -1.43 8.13
CA ASP A 158 20.72 -1.23 9.30
C ASP A 158 20.57 0.27 9.62
N ASP A 159 21.66 1.06 9.55
CA ASP A 159 21.59 2.52 9.69
C ASP A 159 20.73 3.15 8.57
N PHE A 160 20.88 2.68 7.33
CA PHE A 160 20.04 3.12 6.22
C PHE A 160 18.56 2.80 6.46
N LYS A 161 18.25 1.60 6.97
CA LYS A 161 16.90 1.23 7.39
C LYS A 161 16.32 2.21 8.40
N LEU A 162 17.11 2.59 9.42
CA LEU A 162 16.68 3.57 10.45
C LEU A 162 16.39 4.95 9.83
N ILE A 163 17.18 5.39 8.86
CA ILE A 163 16.92 6.63 8.12
C ILE A 163 15.58 6.54 7.38
N ILE A 164 15.35 5.45 6.66
CA ILE A 164 14.13 5.21 5.92
C ILE A 164 12.91 5.17 6.85
N GLU A 165 12.98 4.46 7.97
CA GLU A 165 11.91 4.40 8.97
C GLU A 165 11.58 5.80 9.54
N ARG A 166 12.58 6.66 9.71
CA ARG A 166 12.36 8.06 10.12
C ARG A 166 11.68 8.88 9.02
N VAL A 167 12.05 8.68 7.76
CA VAL A 167 11.37 9.34 6.62
C VAL A 167 9.90 8.92 6.58
N ILE A 168 9.61 7.63 6.71
CA ILE A 168 8.23 7.15 6.77
C ILE A 168 7.46 7.81 7.93
N SER A 169 8.00 7.73 9.14
CA SER A 169 7.29 8.13 10.35
C SER A 169 7.14 9.64 10.50
N LYS A 170 8.13 10.41 10.04
CA LYS A 170 8.17 11.87 10.24
C LYS A 170 7.73 12.68 9.02
N VAL A 171 7.80 12.11 7.82
CA VAL A 171 7.46 12.81 6.58
C VAL A 171 6.23 12.19 5.93
N ILE A 172 6.29 10.90 5.57
CA ILE A 172 5.22 10.27 4.78
C ILE A 172 3.92 10.19 5.58
N ILE A 173 3.96 9.59 6.77
CA ILE A 173 2.77 9.38 7.59
C ILE A 173 2.06 10.69 7.95
N PRO A 174 2.74 11.77 8.36
CA PRO A 174 2.07 13.04 8.65
C PRO A 174 1.50 13.76 7.44
N LEU A 175 2.13 13.64 6.26
CA LEU A 175 1.69 14.31 5.03
C LEU A 175 0.60 13.52 4.27
N LEU A 176 0.48 12.22 4.53
CA LEU A 176 -0.48 11.34 3.87
C LEU A 176 -1.95 11.82 3.97
N PRO A 177 -2.46 12.29 5.14
CA PRO A 177 -3.82 12.82 5.23
C PRO A 177 -4.04 14.05 4.34
N PHE A 178 -3.06 14.94 4.20
CA PHE A 178 -3.14 16.11 3.32
C PHE A 178 -3.17 15.70 1.85
N TYR A 179 -2.39 14.70 1.47
CA TYR A 179 -2.40 14.11 0.14
C TYR A 179 -3.76 13.53 -0.21
N ILE A 180 -4.33 12.74 0.70
CA ILE A 180 -5.66 12.14 0.52
C ILE A 180 -6.74 13.22 0.47
N PHE A 181 -6.66 14.24 1.33
CA PHE A 181 -7.56 15.40 1.28
C PHE A 181 -7.56 16.05 -0.10
N GLY A 182 -6.39 16.33 -0.68
CA GLY A 182 -6.28 16.96 -2.00
C GLY A 182 -6.84 16.10 -3.14
N ILE A 183 -6.69 14.77 -3.06
CA ILE A 183 -7.30 13.85 -4.03
C ILE A 183 -8.83 13.97 -3.99
N PHE A 184 -9.45 13.82 -2.80
CA PHE A 184 -10.90 13.87 -2.67
C PHE A 184 -11.47 15.26 -2.95
N LEU A 185 -10.72 16.32 -2.63
CA LEU A 185 -11.07 17.70 -2.99
C LEU A 185 -11.20 17.85 -4.50
N SER A 186 -10.19 17.42 -5.25
CA SER A 186 -10.17 17.48 -6.71
C SER A 186 -11.26 16.62 -7.35
N MET A 187 -11.47 15.41 -6.84
CA MET A 187 -12.52 14.50 -7.32
C MET A 187 -13.93 15.06 -7.08
N THR A 188 -14.14 15.75 -5.98
CA THR A 188 -15.44 16.38 -5.66
C THR A 188 -15.70 17.53 -6.61
N GLN A 189 -14.72 18.37 -6.85
CA GLN A 189 -14.87 19.55 -7.71
C GLN A 189 -15.07 19.18 -9.18
N SER A 190 -14.51 18.05 -9.63
CA SER A 190 -14.76 17.50 -10.97
C SER A 190 -16.12 16.78 -11.10
N GLY A 191 -16.96 16.77 -10.06
CA GLY A 191 -18.27 16.13 -10.06
C GLY A 191 -18.24 14.59 -10.04
N GLN A 192 -17.06 14.01 -9.92
CA GLN A 192 -16.86 12.56 -10.03
C GLN A 192 -17.20 11.80 -8.74
N VAL A 193 -17.28 12.48 -7.58
CA VAL A 193 -17.42 11.82 -6.27
C VAL A 193 -18.69 11.00 -6.14
N SER A 194 -19.84 11.50 -6.58
CA SER A 194 -21.11 10.78 -6.41
C SER A 194 -21.15 9.46 -7.20
N GLY A 195 -20.70 9.46 -8.44
CA GLY A 195 -20.62 8.28 -9.28
C GLY A 195 -19.54 7.30 -8.80
N ILE A 196 -18.35 7.82 -8.51
CA ILE A 196 -17.21 7.01 -8.09
C ILE A 196 -17.44 6.42 -6.68
N LEU A 197 -18.02 7.18 -5.73
CA LEU A 197 -18.24 6.69 -4.37
C LEU A 197 -19.18 5.47 -4.33
N GLY A 198 -20.26 5.48 -5.15
CA GLY A 198 -21.15 4.35 -5.26
C GLY A 198 -20.51 3.10 -5.87
N ILE A 199 -19.72 3.29 -6.92
CA ILE A 199 -18.95 2.20 -7.55
C ILE A 199 -17.85 1.71 -6.61
N PHE A 200 -17.12 2.62 -5.97
CA PHE A 200 -16.05 2.28 -5.03
C PHE A 200 -16.55 1.47 -3.84
N LEU A 201 -17.69 1.83 -3.26
CA LEU A 201 -18.26 1.07 -2.14
C LEU A 201 -18.60 -0.36 -2.56
N LYS A 202 -19.22 -0.53 -3.73
CA LYS A 202 -19.49 -1.87 -4.30
C LYS A 202 -18.20 -2.66 -4.53
N LEU A 203 -17.19 -2.02 -5.11
CA LEU A 203 -15.88 -2.64 -5.36
C LEU A 203 -15.17 -3.02 -4.06
N ILE A 204 -15.18 -2.17 -3.05
CA ILE A 204 -14.58 -2.48 -1.74
C ILE A 204 -15.22 -3.72 -1.12
N VAL A 205 -16.55 -3.82 -1.15
CA VAL A 205 -17.26 -5.00 -0.62
C VAL A 205 -16.86 -6.26 -1.39
N ILE A 206 -16.82 -6.18 -2.74
CA ILE A 206 -16.41 -7.32 -3.59
C ILE A 206 -14.98 -7.73 -3.27
N ILE A 207 -14.04 -6.77 -3.24
CA ILE A 207 -12.62 -7.03 -2.92
C ILE A 207 -12.49 -7.65 -1.54
N PHE A 208 -13.22 -7.13 -0.54
CA PHE A 208 -13.21 -7.67 0.81
C PHE A 208 -13.69 -9.12 0.85
N VAL A 209 -14.85 -9.41 0.25
CA VAL A 209 -15.39 -10.77 0.17
C VAL A 209 -14.42 -11.71 -0.56
N MET A 210 -13.90 -11.27 -1.71
CA MET A 210 -12.90 -12.02 -2.47
C MET A 210 -11.65 -12.32 -1.64
N THR A 211 -11.13 -11.34 -0.92
CA THR A 211 -9.95 -11.50 -0.06
C THR A 211 -10.21 -12.52 1.03
N VAL A 212 -11.37 -12.47 1.69
CA VAL A 212 -11.76 -13.44 2.72
C VAL A 212 -11.86 -14.85 2.14
N VAL A 213 -12.52 -15.01 0.98
CA VAL A 213 -12.66 -16.31 0.29
C VAL A 213 -11.29 -16.87 -0.09
N LEU A 214 -10.42 -16.05 -0.70
CA LEU A 214 -9.06 -16.47 -1.06
C LEU A 214 -8.22 -16.87 0.16
N LEU A 215 -8.31 -16.11 1.24
CA LEU A 215 -7.65 -16.46 2.51
C LEU A 215 -8.14 -17.82 3.04
N LEU A 216 -9.45 -18.03 3.06
CA LEU A 216 -10.01 -19.31 3.51
C LEU A 216 -9.52 -20.48 2.66
N ILE A 217 -9.45 -20.33 1.33
CA ILE A 217 -8.93 -21.35 0.43
C ILE A 217 -7.43 -21.61 0.70
N GLN A 218 -6.62 -20.54 0.79
CA GLN A 218 -5.17 -20.65 1.05
C GLN A 218 -4.89 -21.33 2.39
N PHE A 219 -5.61 -20.93 3.45
CA PHE A 219 -5.46 -21.59 4.77
C PHE A 219 -5.99 -23.00 4.79
N SER A 220 -7.02 -23.33 4.01
CA SER A 220 -7.49 -24.70 3.87
C SER A 220 -6.43 -25.59 3.21
N ILE A 221 -5.80 -25.11 2.12
CA ILE A 221 -4.70 -25.82 1.45
C ILE A 221 -3.52 -25.99 2.41
N ALA A 222 -3.11 -24.91 3.08
CA ALA A 222 -2.00 -24.95 4.03
C ALA A 222 -2.29 -25.90 5.22
N GLY A 223 -3.53 -25.89 5.73
CA GLY A 223 -3.97 -26.79 6.79
C GLY A 223 -3.97 -28.25 6.39
N LEU A 224 -4.38 -28.57 5.17
CA LEU A 224 -4.32 -29.92 4.61
C LEU A 224 -2.87 -30.41 4.49
N VAL A 225 -1.97 -29.57 3.98
CA VAL A 225 -0.54 -29.91 3.84
C VAL A 225 0.14 -30.04 5.19
N ALA A 226 -0.15 -29.13 6.13
CA ALA A 226 0.45 -29.13 7.47
C ALA A 226 -0.25 -30.09 8.46
N ARG A 227 -1.33 -30.74 8.05
CA ARG A 227 -2.21 -31.57 8.92
C ARG A 227 -2.66 -30.81 10.18
N GLN A 228 -2.94 -29.53 10.04
CA GLN A 228 -3.42 -28.65 11.11
C GLN A 228 -4.78 -28.08 10.77
N ASN A 229 -5.53 -27.67 11.81
CA ASN A 229 -6.86 -27.09 11.60
C ASN A 229 -6.74 -25.69 10.95
N PRO A 230 -7.29 -25.49 9.73
CA PRO A 230 -7.20 -24.21 8.99
C PRO A 230 -7.74 -23.03 9.77
N LEU A 231 -8.84 -23.22 10.50
CA LEU A 231 -9.47 -22.16 11.29
C LEU A 231 -8.62 -21.71 12.47
N LYS A 232 -7.87 -22.67 13.09
CA LYS A 232 -6.93 -22.33 14.16
C LYS A 232 -5.74 -21.55 13.63
N MET A 233 -5.23 -21.90 12.45
CA MET A 233 -4.16 -21.17 11.77
C MET A 233 -4.63 -19.75 11.40
N LEU A 234 -5.83 -19.60 10.84
CA LEU A 234 -6.42 -18.33 10.52
C LEU A 234 -6.59 -17.43 11.76
N ARG A 235 -7.08 -18.00 12.88
CA ARG A 235 -7.23 -17.27 14.15
C ARG A 235 -5.88 -16.78 14.69
N THR A 236 -4.83 -17.60 14.61
CA THR A 236 -3.47 -17.19 15.02
C THR A 236 -2.96 -16.04 14.15
N MET A 237 -3.23 -16.09 12.85
CA MET A 237 -2.82 -15.02 11.93
C MET A 237 -3.64 -13.73 12.12
N MET A 238 -4.93 -13.83 12.44
CA MET A 238 -5.73 -12.65 12.79
C MET A 238 -5.20 -11.92 14.01
N THR A 239 -4.64 -12.63 14.98
CA THR A 239 -3.98 -12.03 16.13
C THR A 239 -2.72 -11.25 15.67
N ALA A 240 -1.93 -11.80 14.75
CA ALA A 240 -0.78 -11.11 14.17
C ALA A 240 -1.19 -9.89 13.34
N TYR A 241 -2.31 -9.97 12.61
CA TYR A 241 -2.90 -8.84 11.88
C TYR A 241 -3.29 -7.69 12.81
N THR A 242 -4.00 -7.99 13.89
CA THR A 242 -4.41 -6.98 14.90
C THR A 242 -3.20 -6.36 15.58
N VAL A 243 -2.19 -7.16 15.93
CA VAL A 243 -0.94 -6.69 16.54
C VAL A 243 -0.14 -5.82 15.54
N SER A 244 -0.06 -6.21 14.28
CA SER A 244 0.59 -5.43 13.24
C SER A 244 -0.05 -4.05 13.05
N TYR A 245 -1.38 -3.96 13.07
CA TYR A 245 -2.09 -2.67 13.01
C TYR A 245 -1.87 -1.83 14.27
N THR A 246 -1.77 -2.44 15.44
CA THR A 246 -1.56 -1.70 16.70
C THR A 246 -0.10 -1.29 16.89
N HIS A 247 0.87 -2.09 16.45
CA HIS A 247 2.30 -1.77 16.57
C HIS A 247 2.80 -0.80 15.48
N LEU A 248 2.21 -0.79 14.29
CA LEU A 248 2.48 0.25 13.28
C LEU A 248 1.96 1.63 13.71
N THR A 249 1.06 1.69 14.69
CA THR A 249 0.51 2.95 15.22
C THR A 249 1.13 3.38 16.55
N LEU A 250 1.95 2.56 17.17
CA LEU A 250 2.70 2.94 18.37
C LEU A 250 4.10 3.42 17.94
N PRO A 251 4.41 4.72 18.04
CA PRO A 251 5.79 5.11 18.07
C PRO A 251 6.36 4.50 19.34
N THR A 252 7.39 3.70 19.21
CA THR A 252 8.26 3.30 20.30
C THR A 252 8.81 4.58 20.96
N SER A 253 8.09 5.10 21.94
CA SER A 253 8.52 6.21 22.78
C SER A 253 9.07 5.67 24.09
N ASP A 254 9.86 4.60 24.02
CA ASP A 254 10.63 4.12 25.15
C ASP A 254 11.95 3.55 24.61
N LEU A 255 12.80 4.45 24.21
CA LEU A 255 14.27 4.36 24.27
C LEU A 255 14.83 5.77 24.36
#